data_ba2ed74c850fcd911c5d6e07fe056a3a
#
_entry.id   ba2ed74c850fcd911c5d6e07fe056a3a
#
_cell.length_a   1.000
_cell.length_b   1.000
_cell.length_c   1.000
_cell.angle_alpha   90.00
_cell.angle_beta   90.00
_cell.angle_gamma   90.00
#
_symmetry.space_group_name_H-M   'P 1'
#
loop_
_entity.id
_entity.type
_entity.pdbx_description
1 polymer ?
#
loop_
_entity_poly.entity_id
_entity_poly.type
_entity_poly.pdbx_seq_one_letter_code
_entity_poly.pdbx_strand_id
1 'polypeptide(L)' 'MAEIKFEIVKRIGVLSTSSKGWTKELNLVSWNDRDPKYDIREWSPDGTTMGKGVTLTGEELEALRKLLGEVTTRE' A
#
# COMPACT_ATOMS: atom_id res chain seq x y z
N MET A 1 19.66 -17.21 1.07
CA MET A 1 19.00 -15.97 1.44
C MET A 1 17.53 -15.99 1.02
N ALA A 2 16.68 -15.64 1.93
CA ALA A 2 15.24 -15.65 1.64
C ALA A 2 14.85 -14.41 0.87
N GLU A 3 14.07 -14.61 -0.17
CA GLU A 3 13.49 -13.52 -0.92
C GLU A 3 12.05 -13.34 -0.49
N ILE A 4 11.62 -12.10 -0.46
CA ILE A 4 10.22 -11.80 -0.18
C ILE A 4 9.42 -12.00 -1.46
N LYS A 5 8.49 -12.93 -1.41
CA LYS A 5 7.56 -13.13 -2.51
C LYS A 5 6.35 -12.26 -2.25
N PHE A 6 5.89 -11.60 -3.29
CA PHE A 6 4.67 -10.82 -3.17
C PHE A 6 3.90 -10.84 -4.47
N GLU A 7 2.63 -10.64 -4.34
CA GLU A 7 1.76 -10.52 -5.50
C GLU A 7 0.75 -9.43 -5.22
N ILE A 8 0.66 -8.44 -6.11
CA ILE A 8 -0.36 -7.42 -5.98
C ILE A 8 -1.65 -8.01 -6.53
N VAL A 9 -2.54 -8.37 -5.59
CA VAL A 9 -3.80 -8.99 -5.96
C VAL A 9 -4.73 -7.97 -6.59
N LYS A 10 -4.71 -6.74 -6.06
CA LYS A 10 -5.56 -5.68 -6.59
C LYS A 10 -4.92 -4.34 -6.32
N ARG A 11 -4.79 -3.55 -7.36
CA ARG A 11 -4.36 -2.16 -7.23
C ARG A 11 -5.57 -1.33 -6.88
N ILE A 12 -5.52 -0.68 -5.72
CA ILE A 12 -6.65 0.12 -5.27
C ILE A 12 -6.48 1.56 -5.73
N GLY A 13 -5.29 2.14 -5.52
CA GLY A 13 -5.08 3.48 -5.99
C GLY A 13 -3.73 4.04 -5.63
N VAL A 14 -3.39 5.14 -6.28
CA VAL A 14 -2.15 5.86 -6.07
C VAL A 14 -2.44 7.08 -5.22
N LEU A 15 -1.68 7.24 -4.13
CA LEU A 15 -1.84 8.39 -3.25
C LEU A 15 -1.03 9.58 -3.76
N SER A 16 0.16 9.32 -4.28
CA SER A 16 1.02 10.39 -4.78
C SER A 16 2.09 9.82 -5.68
N THR A 17 2.66 10.70 -6.49
CA THR A 17 3.79 10.36 -7.36
C THR A 17 4.89 11.36 -7.10
N SER A 18 6.10 10.86 -6.81
CA SER A 18 7.23 11.75 -6.55
C SER A 18 7.81 12.26 -7.86
N SER A 19 8.70 13.25 -7.75
CA SER A 19 9.34 13.81 -8.92
C SER A 19 10.21 12.80 -9.65
N LYS A 20 10.62 11.74 -8.96
CA LYS A 20 11.44 10.69 -9.56
C LYS A 20 10.60 9.54 -10.10
N GLY A 21 9.29 9.67 -10.06
CA GLY A 21 8.41 8.66 -10.61
C GLY A 21 8.03 7.55 -9.65
N TRP A 22 8.44 7.64 -8.38
CA TRP A 22 7.99 6.68 -7.39
C TRP A 22 6.57 7.02 -6.99
N THR A 23 5.77 5.99 -6.78
CA THR A 23 4.39 6.16 -6.38
C THR A 23 4.18 5.64 -4.97
N LYS A 24 3.31 6.30 -4.23
CA LYS A 24 2.84 5.77 -2.94
C LYS A 24 1.44 5.23 -3.21
N GLU A 25 1.24 3.96 -2.95
CA GLU A 25 0.02 3.27 -3.39
C GLU A 25 -0.63 2.51 -2.26
N LEU A 26 -1.95 2.41 -2.36
CA LEU A 26 -2.75 1.52 -1.53
C LEU A 26 -3.14 0.33 -2.40
N ASN A 27 -2.74 -0.85 -2.01
CA ASN A 27 -2.97 -2.06 -2.77
C ASN A 27 -3.38 -3.19 -1.84
N LEU A 28 -3.93 -4.24 -2.43
CA LEU A 28 -4.17 -5.49 -1.73
C LEU A 28 -3.05 -6.43 -2.17
N VAL A 29 -2.22 -6.86 -1.23
CA VAL A 29 -1.00 -7.59 -1.53
C VAL A 29 -0.94 -8.90 -0.77
N SER A 30 -0.58 -9.96 -1.46
CA SER A 30 -0.32 -11.25 -0.85
C SER A 30 1.19 -11.37 -0.63
N TRP A 31 1.58 -11.54 0.62
CA TRP A 31 2.99 -11.68 0.99
C TRP A 31 3.29 -13.15 1.26
N ASN A 32 4.30 -13.68 0.56
CA ASN A 32 4.75 -15.06 0.76
C ASN A 32 3.61 -16.07 0.69
N ASP A 33 2.71 -15.87 -0.28
CA ASP A 33 1.58 -16.76 -0.54
C ASP A 33 0.60 -16.84 0.63
N ARG A 34 0.59 -15.81 1.49
CA ARG A 34 -0.37 -15.74 2.59
C ARG A 34 -1.61 -14.99 2.13
N ASP A 35 -2.62 -15.01 2.98
CA ASP A 35 -3.84 -14.26 2.69
C ASP A 35 -3.50 -12.80 2.42
N PRO A 36 -4.14 -12.21 1.42
CA PRO A 36 -3.84 -10.82 1.07
C PRO A 36 -4.17 -9.85 2.20
N LYS A 37 -3.35 -8.83 2.30
CA LYS A 37 -3.56 -7.75 3.26
C LYS A 37 -3.46 -6.44 2.52
N TYR A 38 -4.03 -5.40 3.11
CA TYR A 38 -3.94 -4.07 2.55
C TYR A 38 -2.57 -3.49 2.86
N ASP A 39 -2.04 -2.73 1.91
CA ASP A 39 -0.66 -2.27 2.01
C ASP A 39 -0.55 -0.86 1.44
N ILE A 40 0.08 0.02 2.21
CA ILE A 40 0.40 1.36 1.76
C ILE A 40 1.91 1.47 1.74
N ARG A 41 2.47 1.64 0.55
CA ARG A 41 3.92 1.77 0.43
C ARG A 41 4.31 2.40 -0.89
N GLU A 42 5.57 2.72 -0.99
CA GLU A 42 6.13 3.31 -2.19
C GLU A 42 6.61 2.22 -3.14
N TRP A 43 6.46 2.50 -4.43
CA TRP A 43 6.90 1.60 -5.49
C TRP A 43 7.73 2.36 -6.49
N SER A 44 8.75 1.70 -7.03
CA SER A 44 9.58 2.30 -8.06
C SER A 44 8.79 2.47 -9.35
N PRO A 45 9.29 3.33 -10.27
CA PRO A 45 8.56 3.58 -11.52
C PRO A 45 8.25 2.32 -12.32
N ASP A 46 9.14 1.32 -12.29
CA ASP A 46 8.92 0.09 -13.02
C ASP A 46 8.17 -0.96 -12.20
N GLY A 47 7.84 -0.65 -10.95
CA GLY A 47 7.05 -1.56 -10.12
C GLY A 47 7.81 -2.73 -9.54
N THR A 48 9.13 -2.78 -9.71
CA THR A 48 9.90 -3.94 -9.25
C THR A 48 10.51 -3.77 -7.88
N THR A 49 10.68 -2.54 -7.43
CA THR A 49 11.30 -2.26 -6.15
C THR A 49 10.30 -1.54 -5.25
N MET A 50 10.25 -1.96 -4.00
CA MET A 50 9.33 -1.35 -3.05
C MET A 50 10.13 -0.62 -1.99
N GLY A 51 9.56 0.47 -1.50
CA GLY A 51 10.13 1.22 -0.41
C GLY A 51 9.45 0.88 0.90
N LYS A 52 9.55 1.81 1.84
CA LYS A 52 8.94 1.63 3.15
C LYS A 52 7.44 1.67 3.04
N GLY A 53 6.79 0.96 3.94
CA GLY A 53 5.35 0.96 3.95
C GLY A 53 4.80 0.28 5.17
N VAL A 54 3.48 0.16 5.20
CA VAL A 54 2.77 -0.43 6.31
C VAL A 54 1.71 -1.37 5.75
N THR A 55 1.57 -2.51 6.41
CA THR A 55 0.58 -3.51 6.04
C THR A 55 -0.54 -3.49 7.08
N LEU A 56 -1.77 -3.53 6.61
CA LEU A 56 -2.94 -3.41 7.47
C LEU A 56 -3.83 -4.63 7.32
N THR A 57 -4.39 -5.08 8.44
CA THR A 57 -5.45 -6.08 8.39
C THR A 57 -6.74 -5.42 7.90
N GLY A 58 -7.73 -6.26 7.58
CA GLY A 58 -9.02 -5.70 7.18
C GLY A 58 -9.65 -4.87 8.28
N GLU A 59 -9.48 -5.29 9.53
CA GLU A 59 -10.00 -4.52 10.66
C GLU A 59 -9.31 -3.18 10.80
N GLU A 60 -7.99 -3.18 10.60
CA GLU A 60 -7.23 -1.93 10.67
C GLU A 60 -7.60 -0.99 9.55
N LEU A 61 -7.83 -1.54 8.37
CA LEU A 61 -8.25 -0.70 7.25
C LEU A 61 -9.62 -0.08 7.51
N GLU A 62 -10.53 -0.86 8.10
CA GLU A 62 -11.85 -0.34 8.41
C GLU A 62 -11.77 0.77 9.45
N ALA A 63 -10.92 0.59 10.46
CA ALA A 63 -10.72 1.63 11.46
C ALA A 63 -10.15 2.89 10.81
N LEU A 64 -9.19 2.70 9.91
CA LEU A 64 -8.60 3.84 9.20
C LEU A 64 -9.65 4.57 8.37
N ARG A 65 -10.50 3.81 7.69
CA ARG A 65 -11.55 4.40 6.86
C ARG A 65 -12.46 5.30 7.71
N LYS A 66 -12.82 4.82 8.89
CA LYS A 66 -13.68 5.61 9.78
C LYS A 66 -12.98 6.87 10.26
N LEU A 67 -11.70 6.73 10.63
CA LEU A 67 -10.94 7.88 11.11
C LEU A 67 -10.75 8.92 10.02
N LEU A 68 -10.55 8.47 8.78
CA LEU A 68 -10.40 9.39 7.67
C LEU A 68 -11.66 10.21 7.44
N GLY A 69 -12.81 9.65 7.77
CA GLY A 69 -14.05 10.38 7.65
C GLY A 69 -14.15 11.56 8.60
N GLU A 70 -13.29 11.58 9.65
CA GLU A 70 -13.28 12.66 10.62
C GLU A 70 -12.16 13.67 10.37
N VAL A 71 -11.30 13.38 9.39
CA VAL A 71 -10.15 14.22 9.10
C VAL A 71 -10.52 15.24 8.05
N THR A 72 -10.14 16.50 8.29
CA THR A 72 -10.26 17.52 7.27
C THR A 72 -8.87 17.84 6.75
N THR A 73 -8.71 17.79 5.44
CA THR A 73 -7.45 18.11 4.79
C THR A 73 -7.45 19.52 4.21
N ARG A 74 -8.47 20.27 4.51
CA ARG A 74 -8.58 21.63 4.01
C ARG A 74 -7.61 22.52 4.74
N GLU A 75 -6.84 23.24 4.00
CA GLU A 75 -5.86 24.16 4.56
C GLU A 75 -6.31 25.59 4.48
#